data_16b7ff9851c08d24bb17fa54f414dfe4
#
_entry.id   16b7ff9851c08d24bb17fa54f414dfe4
#
_cell.length_a   1.000
_cell.length_b   1.000
_cell.length_c   1.000
_cell.angle_alpha   90.00
_cell.angle_beta   90.00
_cell.angle_gamma   90.00
#
_symmetry.space_group_name_H-M   'P 1'
#
loop_
_entity.id
_entity.type
_entity.pdbx_description
1 polymer ?
#
loop_
_entity_poly.entity_id
_entity_poly.type
_entity_poly.pdbx_seq_one_letter_code
_entity_poly.pdbx_strand_id
1 'polypeptide(L)'
;MPHAELVEVCARLVKYKKENKELLTYILFESGDEIYFIENLKIEVTAMFMEVNVKSMHWAKKTIRKILRTIQKYGRYSGLPTTQIELLIHFCQQMKELRLDFTESLAMQNLHATQVANIKKIVGTLHEDLQYDYKERIDLIAL
;
A
#
# COMPACT_ATOMS: atom_id res chain seq x y z
N MET A 1 -11.57 13.06 31.08
CA MET A 1 -10.17 12.73 31.32
C MET A 1 -9.33 14.00 31.21
N PRO A 2 -8.52 14.32 32.22
CA PRO A 2 -7.62 15.45 32.15
C PRO A 2 -6.61 15.33 31.00
N HIS A 3 -6.19 16.47 30.46
CA HIS A 3 -5.24 16.53 29.33
C HIS A 3 -3.93 15.74 29.62
N ALA A 4 -3.38 15.92 30.82
CA ALA A 4 -2.13 15.24 31.21
C ALA A 4 -2.28 13.71 31.23
N GLU A 5 -3.41 13.18 31.67
CA GLU A 5 -3.71 11.76 31.66
C GLU A 5 -3.85 11.23 30.23
N LEU A 6 -4.46 11.99 29.34
CA LEU A 6 -4.60 11.62 27.93
C LEU A 6 -3.24 11.52 27.25
N VAL A 7 -2.34 12.47 27.51
CA VAL A 7 -0.97 12.46 26.99
C VAL A 7 -0.21 11.21 27.49
N GLU A 8 -0.36 10.87 28.78
CA GLU A 8 0.28 9.69 29.33
C GLU A 8 -0.25 8.39 28.69
N VAL A 9 -1.55 8.28 28.47
CA VAL A 9 -2.16 7.11 27.80
C VAL A 9 -1.62 6.98 26.38
N CYS A 10 -1.55 8.07 25.61
CA CYS A 10 -0.98 8.05 24.28
C CYS A 10 0.49 7.62 24.29
N ALA A 11 1.28 8.13 25.23
CA ALA A 11 2.69 7.74 25.36
C ALA A 11 2.86 6.24 25.66
N ARG A 12 2.01 5.66 26.49
CA ARG A 12 2.01 4.22 26.75
C ARG A 12 1.64 3.40 25.53
N LEU A 13 0.62 3.81 24.78
CA LEU A 13 0.20 3.15 23.55
C LEU A 13 1.31 3.15 22.50
N VAL A 14 2.01 4.26 22.35
CA VAL A 14 3.15 4.40 21.43
C VAL A 14 4.29 3.45 21.78
N LYS A 15 4.58 3.30 23.07
CA LYS A 15 5.63 2.40 23.56
C LYS A 15 5.27 0.93 23.46
N TYR A 16 3.97 0.61 23.42
CA TYR A 16 3.48 -0.76 23.44
C TYR A 16 3.75 -1.51 22.13
N LYS A 17 3.53 -0.84 20.99
CA LYS A 17 3.74 -1.42 19.65
C LYS A 17 4.35 -0.41 18.70
N LYS A 18 5.23 -0.91 17.82
CA LYS A 18 5.84 -0.11 16.77
C LYS A 18 4.78 0.52 15.84
N GLU A 19 3.74 -0.23 15.49
CA GLU A 19 2.64 0.24 14.65
C GLU A 19 1.87 1.41 15.27
N ASN A 20 1.74 1.44 16.59
CA ASN A 20 1.12 2.57 17.27
C ASN A 20 1.95 3.84 17.10
N LYS A 21 3.28 3.72 17.19
CA LYS A 21 4.20 4.84 16.94
C LYS A 21 4.11 5.33 15.49
N GLU A 22 4.09 4.41 14.55
CA GLU A 22 3.97 4.72 13.12
C GLU A 22 2.65 5.44 12.82
N LEU A 23 1.53 4.95 13.38
CA LEU A 23 0.21 5.56 13.22
C LEU A 23 0.18 6.98 13.81
N LEU A 24 0.73 7.16 15.00
CA LEU A 24 0.76 8.48 15.64
C LEU A 24 1.62 9.46 14.83
N THR A 25 2.76 9.00 14.32
CA THR A 25 3.61 9.80 13.43
C THR A 25 2.85 10.24 12.19
N TYR A 26 2.09 9.34 11.58
CA TYR A 26 1.23 9.70 10.44
C TYR A 26 0.22 10.79 10.83
N ILE A 27 -0.51 10.57 11.93
CA ILE A 27 -1.56 11.50 12.37
C ILE A 27 -1.00 12.90 12.67
N LEU A 28 0.16 12.97 13.33
CA LEU A 28 0.74 14.24 13.77
C LEU A 28 1.49 14.99 12.66
N PHE A 29 2.17 14.27 11.77
CA PHE A 29 3.14 14.91 10.86
C PHE A 29 2.86 14.69 9.38
N GLU A 30 2.05 13.70 9.00
CA GLU A 30 1.90 13.29 7.60
C GLU A 30 0.48 13.46 7.06
N SER A 31 -0.55 13.40 7.93
CA SER A 31 -1.94 13.51 7.51
C SER A 31 -2.32 14.88 6.93
N GLY A 32 -1.52 15.92 7.21
CA GLY A 32 -1.73 17.27 6.66
C GLY A 32 -1.30 17.43 5.20
N ASP A 33 -0.51 16.49 4.67
CA ASP A 33 -0.05 16.50 3.27
C ASP A 33 -0.07 15.06 2.74
N GLU A 34 -1.25 14.63 2.34
CA GLU A 34 -1.49 13.26 1.89
C GLU A 34 -0.79 12.95 0.57
N ILE A 35 -0.69 13.93 -0.33
CA ILE A 35 0.02 13.75 -1.61
C ILE A 35 1.49 13.45 -1.35
N TYR A 36 2.12 14.18 -0.46
CA TYR A 36 3.52 13.96 -0.07
C TYR A 36 3.71 12.59 0.58
N PHE A 37 2.79 12.20 1.45
CA PHE A 37 2.78 10.87 2.08
C PHE A 37 2.73 9.75 1.05
N ILE A 38 1.81 9.84 0.08
CA ILE A 38 1.66 8.85 -1.01
C ILE A 38 2.94 8.78 -1.85
N GLU A 39 3.49 9.92 -2.26
CA GLU A 39 4.68 9.95 -3.11
C GLU A 39 5.91 9.36 -2.42
N ASN A 40 6.09 9.65 -1.13
CA ASN A 40 7.18 9.05 -0.36
C ASN A 40 7.03 7.54 -0.22
N LEU A 41 5.82 7.05 0.01
CA LEU A 41 5.56 5.60 0.08
C LEU A 41 5.80 4.92 -1.27
N LYS A 42 5.44 5.56 -2.37
CA LYS A 42 5.74 5.03 -3.71
C LYS A 42 7.24 4.88 -3.92
N ILE A 43 8.03 5.83 -3.47
CA ILE A 43 9.50 5.76 -3.54
C ILE A 43 10.01 4.57 -2.72
N GLU A 44 9.53 4.40 -1.49
CA GLU A 44 9.91 3.27 -0.64
C GLU A 44 9.52 1.93 -1.26
N VAL A 45 8.32 1.82 -1.80
CA VAL A 45 7.82 0.61 -2.46
C VAL A 45 8.66 0.28 -3.68
N THR A 46 8.99 1.26 -4.50
CA THR A 46 9.88 1.07 -5.65
C THR A 46 11.24 0.53 -5.21
N ALA A 47 11.82 1.09 -4.15
CA ALA A 47 13.09 0.60 -3.59
C ALA A 47 12.98 -0.85 -3.10
N MET A 48 11.87 -1.21 -2.45
CA MET A 48 11.62 -2.58 -2.01
C MET A 48 11.54 -3.55 -3.19
N PHE A 49 10.90 -3.16 -4.29
CA PHE A 49 10.83 -3.97 -5.50
C PHE A 49 12.19 -4.15 -6.17
N MET A 50 13.07 -3.17 -6.07
CA MET A 50 14.44 -3.29 -6.59
C MET A 50 15.25 -4.38 -5.87
N GLU A 51 14.90 -4.71 -4.64
CA GLU A 51 15.54 -5.76 -3.84
C GLU A 51 14.94 -7.16 -4.07
N VAL A 52 13.89 -7.29 -4.88
CA VAL A 52 13.28 -8.59 -5.19
C VAL A 52 14.29 -9.46 -5.93
N ASN A 53 14.51 -10.68 -5.40
CA ASN A 53 15.39 -11.65 -6.05
C ASN A 53 14.67 -12.29 -7.26
N VAL A 54 14.93 -11.76 -8.44
CA VAL A 54 14.31 -12.25 -9.68
C VAL A 54 14.81 -13.61 -10.15
N LYS A 55 15.87 -14.13 -9.52
CA LYS A 55 16.43 -15.45 -9.84
C LYS A 55 15.75 -16.59 -9.07
N SER A 56 14.98 -16.27 -8.04
CA SER A 56 14.29 -17.26 -7.20
C SER A 56 12.85 -16.86 -6.98
N MET A 57 11.93 -17.61 -7.58
CA MET A 57 10.50 -17.38 -7.40
C MET A 57 10.09 -17.51 -5.91
N HIS A 58 10.70 -18.44 -5.19
CA HIS A 58 10.43 -18.63 -3.76
C HIS A 58 10.71 -17.36 -2.94
N TRP A 59 11.89 -16.75 -3.11
CA TRP A 59 12.26 -15.53 -2.42
C TRP A 59 11.51 -14.31 -2.93
N ALA A 60 11.26 -14.25 -4.24
CA ALA A 60 10.47 -13.18 -4.84
C ALA A 60 9.05 -13.12 -4.25
N LYS A 61 8.39 -14.26 -4.10
CA LYS A 61 7.07 -14.35 -3.48
C LYS A 61 7.04 -13.78 -2.07
N LYS A 62 8.04 -14.15 -1.25
CA LYS A 62 8.15 -13.67 0.13
C LYS A 62 8.29 -12.15 0.18
N THR A 63 9.16 -11.60 -0.64
CA THR A 63 9.41 -10.16 -0.71
C THR A 63 8.18 -9.41 -1.20
N ILE A 64 7.53 -9.88 -2.25
CA ILE A 64 6.32 -9.26 -2.81
C ILE A 64 5.19 -9.24 -1.77
N ARG A 65 4.99 -10.34 -1.04
CA ARG A 65 3.98 -10.39 0.03
C ARG A 65 4.30 -9.44 1.18
N LYS A 66 5.57 -9.29 1.52
CA LYS A 66 6.01 -8.31 2.52
C LYS A 66 5.71 -6.88 2.07
N ILE A 67 5.99 -6.56 0.82
CA ILE A 67 5.68 -5.25 0.23
C ILE A 67 4.18 -4.97 0.31
N LEU A 68 3.36 -5.94 -0.06
CA LEU A 68 1.90 -5.79 0.00
C LEU A 68 1.42 -5.53 1.43
N ARG A 69 1.94 -6.26 2.42
CA ARG A 69 1.60 -6.03 3.83
C ARG A 69 1.97 -4.62 4.29
N THR A 70 3.12 -4.11 3.84
CA THR A 70 3.55 -2.74 4.13
C THR A 70 2.57 -1.71 3.56
N ILE A 71 2.18 -1.88 2.30
CA ILE A 71 1.20 -1.01 1.64
C ILE A 71 -0.14 -1.03 2.37
N GLN A 72 -0.63 -2.21 2.72
CA GLN A 72 -1.89 -2.36 3.43
C GLN A 72 -1.85 -1.70 4.82
N LYS A 73 -0.74 -1.83 5.52
CA LYS A 73 -0.53 -1.20 6.83
C LYS A 73 -0.63 0.32 6.73
N TYR A 74 0.11 0.95 5.84
CA TYR A 74 0.09 2.40 5.66
C TYR A 74 -1.22 2.90 5.07
N GLY A 75 -1.85 2.12 4.20
CA GLY A 75 -3.20 2.41 3.72
C GLY A 75 -4.23 2.49 4.86
N ARG A 76 -4.11 1.60 5.85
CA ARG A 76 -4.97 1.64 7.04
C ARG A 76 -4.68 2.84 7.94
N TYR A 77 -3.42 3.25 8.06
CA TYR A 77 -3.08 4.46 8.84
C TYR A 77 -3.75 5.70 8.26
N SER A 78 -3.69 5.85 6.94
CA SER A 78 -4.36 6.93 6.22
C SER A 78 -5.89 6.82 6.28
N GLY A 79 -6.43 5.64 6.07
CA GLY A 79 -7.86 5.38 5.99
C GLY A 79 -8.57 6.02 4.79
N LEU A 80 -7.85 6.73 3.92
CA LEU A 80 -8.41 7.37 2.74
C LEU A 80 -8.47 6.40 1.55
N PRO A 81 -9.63 6.28 0.88
CA PRO A 81 -9.77 5.38 -0.26
C PRO A 81 -8.77 5.68 -1.40
N THR A 82 -8.56 6.97 -1.69
CA THR A 82 -7.63 7.40 -2.74
C THR A 82 -6.20 7.00 -2.46
N THR A 83 -5.76 7.06 -1.20
CA THR A 83 -4.43 6.61 -0.80
C THR A 83 -4.28 5.11 -1.02
N GLN A 84 -5.26 4.32 -0.61
CA GLN A 84 -5.24 2.87 -0.82
C GLN A 84 -5.18 2.53 -2.31
N ILE A 85 -5.97 3.20 -3.14
CA ILE A 85 -5.98 2.99 -4.59
C ILE A 85 -4.61 3.32 -5.19
N GLU A 86 -4.05 4.48 -4.86
CA GLU A 86 -2.76 4.91 -5.41
C GLU A 86 -1.62 3.95 -5.07
N LEU A 87 -1.57 3.49 -3.82
CA LEU A 87 -0.55 2.54 -3.39
C LEU A 87 -0.71 1.17 -4.04
N LEU A 88 -1.92 0.68 -4.18
CA LEU A 88 -2.19 -0.62 -4.83
C LEU A 88 -1.93 -0.58 -6.33
N ILE A 89 -2.28 0.52 -7.00
CA ILE A 89 -1.94 0.70 -8.42
C ILE A 89 -0.43 0.68 -8.60
N HIS A 90 0.30 1.41 -7.76
CA HIS A 90 1.77 1.43 -7.82
C HIS A 90 2.36 0.03 -7.58
N PHE A 91 1.83 -0.72 -6.62
CA PHE A 91 2.22 -2.10 -6.37
C PHE A 91 2.03 -2.98 -7.63
N CYS A 92 0.87 -2.91 -8.25
CA CYS A 92 0.57 -3.69 -9.45
C CYS A 92 1.46 -3.30 -10.64
N GLN A 93 1.74 -2.01 -10.81
CA GLN A 93 2.66 -1.52 -11.83
C GLN A 93 4.07 -2.07 -11.60
N GLN A 94 4.56 -2.03 -10.38
CA GLN A 94 5.88 -2.54 -10.04
C GLN A 94 5.97 -4.07 -10.23
N MET A 95 4.93 -4.81 -9.88
CA MET A 95 4.86 -6.24 -10.17
C MET A 95 4.97 -6.51 -11.68
N LYS A 96 4.24 -5.75 -12.48
CA LYS A 96 4.24 -5.90 -13.94
C LYS A 96 5.60 -5.61 -14.55
N GLU A 97 6.33 -4.66 -13.98
CA GLU A 97 7.66 -4.27 -14.45
C GLU A 97 8.78 -5.22 -14.01
N LEU A 98 8.53 -6.12 -13.07
CA LEU A 98 9.52 -7.09 -12.65
C LEU A 98 9.88 -8.04 -13.80
N ARG A 99 11.19 -8.37 -13.88
CA ARG A 99 11.70 -9.37 -14.83
C ARG A 99 11.49 -10.79 -14.31
N LEU A 100 10.25 -11.09 -13.91
CA LEU A 100 9.81 -12.40 -13.47
C LEU A 100 8.71 -12.90 -14.39
N ASP A 101 8.78 -14.17 -14.74
CA ASP A 101 7.68 -14.80 -15.46
C ASP A 101 6.65 -15.34 -14.47
N PHE A 102 5.61 -14.54 -14.23
CA PHE A 102 4.53 -14.92 -13.33
C PHE A 102 3.61 -15.99 -13.92
N THR A 103 3.74 -16.33 -15.21
CA THR A 103 2.95 -17.42 -15.82
C THR A 103 3.26 -18.77 -15.16
N GLU A 104 4.44 -18.93 -14.57
CA GLU A 104 4.83 -20.13 -13.83
C GLU A 104 4.28 -20.19 -12.40
N SER A 105 3.68 -19.10 -11.91
CA SER A 105 3.18 -19.04 -10.54
C SER A 105 1.73 -18.57 -10.48
N LEU A 106 0.84 -19.55 -10.35
CA LEU A 106 -0.59 -19.27 -10.15
C LEU A 106 -0.83 -18.42 -8.90
N ALA A 107 -0.04 -18.65 -7.83
CA ALA A 107 -0.16 -17.89 -6.59
C ALA A 107 0.11 -16.39 -6.81
N MET A 108 1.11 -16.05 -7.62
CA MET A 108 1.44 -14.64 -7.92
C MET A 108 0.43 -14.01 -8.88
N GLN A 109 -0.04 -14.76 -9.86
CA GLN A 109 -1.12 -14.30 -10.74
C GLN A 109 -2.39 -14.00 -9.94
N ASN A 110 -2.77 -14.88 -9.02
CA ASN A 110 -3.93 -14.70 -8.16
C ASN A 110 -3.75 -13.53 -7.19
N LEU A 111 -2.56 -13.35 -6.64
CA LEU A 111 -2.26 -12.22 -5.77
C LEU A 111 -2.43 -10.90 -6.52
N HIS A 112 -1.88 -10.79 -7.72
CA HIS A 112 -2.03 -9.62 -8.58
C HIS A 112 -3.50 -9.37 -8.94
N ALA A 113 -4.21 -10.39 -9.41
CA ALA A 113 -5.62 -10.31 -9.77
C ALA A 113 -6.49 -9.89 -8.58
N THR A 114 -6.20 -10.39 -7.39
CA THR A 114 -6.89 -10.00 -6.16
C THR A 114 -6.70 -8.50 -5.87
N GLN A 115 -5.49 -7.98 -6.05
CA GLN A 115 -5.25 -6.56 -5.84
C GLN A 115 -5.96 -5.69 -6.87
N VAL A 116 -5.98 -6.10 -8.13
CA VAL A 116 -6.74 -5.41 -9.17
C VAL A 116 -8.24 -5.39 -8.83
N ALA A 117 -8.78 -6.51 -8.36
CA ALA A 117 -10.17 -6.59 -7.92
C ALA A 117 -10.45 -5.68 -6.71
N ASN A 118 -9.53 -5.62 -5.75
CA ASN A 118 -9.64 -4.72 -4.60
C ASN A 118 -9.63 -3.25 -5.02
N ILE A 119 -8.77 -2.88 -5.96
CA ILE A 119 -8.73 -1.52 -6.53
C ILE A 119 -10.09 -1.17 -7.14
N LYS A 120 -10.64 -2.04 -7.98
CA LYS A 120 -11.94 -1.84 -8.60
C LYS A 120 -13.06 -1.67 -7.56
N LYS A 121 -13.02 -2.46 -6.50
CA LYS A 121 -13.99 -2.39 -5.41
C LYS A 121 -13.92 -1.04 -4.68
N ILE A 122 -12.73 -0.57 -4.37
CA ILE A 122 -12.53 0.72 -3.69
C ILE A 122 -12.93 1.87 -4.61
N VAL A 123 -12.53 1.83 -5.88
CA VAL A 123 -12.91 2.83 -6.89
C VAL A 123 -14.43 2.94 -7.00
N GLY A 124 -15.14 1.81 -6.93
CA GLY A 124 -16.61 1.77 -6.96
C GLY A 124 -17.28 2.54 -5.83
N THR A 125 -16.57 2.85 -4.74
CA THR A 125 -17.08 3.67 -3.63
C THR A 125 -16.90 5.17 -3.84
N LEU A 126 -16.17 5.58 -4.87
CA LEU A 126 -15.86 6.98 -5.16
C LEU A 126 -16.96 7.63 -6.02
N HIS A 127 -16.92 8.96 -6.09
CA HIS A 127 -17.74 9.71 -7.03
C HIS A 127 -17.45 9.30 -8.48
N GLU A 128 -18.46 9.34 -9.36
CA GLU A 128 -18.37 8.90 -10.75
C GLU A 128 -17.23 9.54 -11.54
N ASP A 129 -16.95 10.81 -11.32
CA ASP A 129 -15.84 11.50 -11.98
C ASP A 129 -14.49 10.88 -11.65
N LEU A 130 -14.27 10.51 -10.38
CA LEU A 130 -13.06 9.84 -9.92
C LEU A 130 -12.98 8.41 -10.45
N GLN A 131 -14.11 7.71 -10.54
CA GLN A 131 -14.16 6.37 -11.13
C GLN A 131 -13.71 6.38 -12.58
N TYR A 132 -14.12 7.39 -13.33
CA TYR A 132 -13.72 7.57 -14.72
C TYR A 132 -12.21 7.76 -14.85
N ASP A 133 -11.63 8.62 -14.00
CA ASP A 133 -10.19 8.90 -14.01
C ASP A 133 -9.34 7.64 -13.71
N TYR A 134 -9.82 6.75 -12.84
CA TYR A 134 -9.10 5.53 -12.50
C TYR A 134 -9.27 4.38 -13.48
N LYS A 135 -10.32 4.39 -14.29
CA LYS A 135 -10.63 3.28 -15.20
C LYS A 135 -9.49 2.94 -16.16
N GLU A 136 -8.92 3.94 -16.81
CA GLU A 136 -7.79 3.75 -17.74
C GLU A 136 -6.56 3.24 -17.00
N ARG A 137 -6.26 3.78 -15.83
CA ARG A 137 -5.13 3.37 -15.02
C ARG A 137 -5.25 1.91 -14.58
N ILE A 138 -6.47 1.46 -14.26
CA ILE A 138 -6.75 0.07 -13.91
C ILE A 138 -6.49 -0.86 -15.09
N ASP A 139 -6.91 -0.47 -16.28
CA ASP A 139 -6.71 -1.29 -17.49
C ASP A 139 -5.21 -1.48 -17.80
N LEU A 140 -4.38 -0.49 -17.49
CA LEU A 140 -2.94 -0.55 -17.73
C LEU A 140 -2.16 -1.46 -16.77
N ILE A 141 -2.71 -1.79 -15.61
CA ILE A 141 -2.02 -2.61 -14.60
C ILE A 141 -2.36 -4.10 -14.66
N ALA A 142 -3.29 -4.51 -15.50
CA ALA A 142 -3.62 -5.92 -15.70
C ALA A 142 -2.42 -6.68 -16.29
N LEU A 143 -2.18 -7.88 -15.79
CA LEU A 143 -1.14 -8.77 -16.30
C LEU A 143 -1.54 -9.38 -17.63
#